data_4f85e67bbdc45acfe61153ed5d7ce618
#
_entry.id   4f85e67bbdc45acfe61153ed5d7ce618
#
_cell.length_a   1.000
_cell.length_b   1.000
_cell.length_c   1.000
_cell.angle_alpha   90.00
_cell.angle_beta   90.00
_cell.angle_gamma   90.00
#
_symmetry.space_group_name_H-M   'P 1'
#
loop_
_entity.id
_entity.type
_entity.pdbx_description
1 polymer ?
#
loop_
_entity_poly.entity_id
_entity_poly.type
_entity_poly.pdbx_seq_one_letter_code
_entity_poly.pdbx_strand_id
1 'polypeptide(L)'
;MRWSGDERRSQYAEVNIMSEETVQEDVRPIAGIGTLVFGKYDVSEVTCEDPGLARYIDLKTVGIPHTGGRHANLWFGKSKLSVVERYTNKLMRTGKYTGKKMGAMKAFEDALAEIANKTGQNPMQVFVDAICRAAPMEEITRIKFGAVSQPKAVDSSPARRLDIALKNLAAGAQGGTFKSKRTLKQNIVNELLKASKGDVTSYAIAKKDELERIAASAR
;
A
#
# COMPACT_ATOMS: atom_id res chain seq x y z
N MET A 1 2.65 58.07 30.82
CA MET A 1 1.92 57.79 29.62
C MET A 1 1.30 56.39 29.74
N ARG A 2 -0.03 56.32 29.91
CA ARG A 2 -0.76 55.02 29.96
C ARG A 2 -1.14 54.64 28.53
N TRP A 3 -0.57 53.58 28.05
CA TRP A 3 -0.98 53.01 26.74
C TRP A 3 -2.36 52.39 26.86
N SER A 4 -3.24 52.69 25.90
CA SER A 4 -4.57 52.14 25.87
C SER A 4 -4.53 50.64 25.51
N GLY A 5 -5.47 49.86 26.10
CA GLY A 5 -5.46 48.41 25.96
C GLY A 5 -5.68 47.90 24.51
N ASP A 6 -6.15 48.77 23.61
CA ASP A 6 -6.45 48.42 22.19
C ASP A 6 -5.19 48.41 21.32
N GLU A 7 -4.19 49.27 21.58
CA GLU A 7 -2.95 49.27 20.81
C GLU A 7 -2.09 48.03 21.07
N ARG A 8 -2.16 47.48 22.29
CA ARG A 8 -1.50 46.21 22.61
C ARG A 8 -2.14 45.02 21.96
N ARG A 9 -3.47 44.98 21.84
CA ARG A 9 -4.18 43.89 21.15
C ARG A 9 -3.90 43.87 19.65
N SER A 10 -3.76 45.06 19.02
CA SER A 10 -3.39 45.17 17.61
C SER A 10 -1.98 44.66 17.34
N GLN A 11 -1.00 45.03 18.18
CA GLN A 11 0.40 44.54 18.02
C GLN A 11 0.52 43.02 18.21
N TYR A 12 -0.22 42.43 19.17
CA TYR A 12 -0.21 40.98 19.39
C TYR A 12 -0.95 40.22 18.24
N ALA A 13 -1.95 40.83 17.62
CA ALA A 13 -2.62 40.25 16.45
C ALA A 13 -1.71 40.28 15.21
N GLU A 14 -0.99 41.38 14.98
CA GLU A 14 -0.03 41.50 13.86
C GLU A 14 1.18 40.56 14.03
N VAL A 15 1.69 40.40 15.24
CA VAL A 15 2.78 39.46 15.53
C VAL A 15 2.33 38.00 15.35
N ASN A 16 1.09 37.64 15.72
CA ASN A 16 0.58 36.29 15.52
C ASN A 16 0.30 35.99 14.04
N ILE A 17 -0.19 36.96 13.26
CA ILE A 17 -0.41 36.77 11.81
C ILE A 17 0.94 36.60 11.08
N MET A 18 1.97 37.37 11.47
CA MET A 18 3.32 37.21 10.91
C MET A 18 4.02 35.90 11.33
N SER A 19 3.65 35.32 12.47
CA SER A 19 4.22 34.03 12.91
C SER A 19 3.52 32.82 12.26
N GLU A 20 2.29 32.97 11.77
CA GLU A 20 1.59 31.91 11.04
C GLU A 20 1.94 31.88 9.56
N GLU A 21 2.29 33.03 8.96
CA GLU A 21 2.72 33.06 7.54
C GLU A 21 4.17 32.61 7.32
N THR A 22 5.01 32.59 8.33
CA THR A 22 6.42 32.17 8.22
C THR A 22 6.67 30.68 8.47
N VAL A 23 5.66 29.86 8.73
CA VAL A 23 5.82 28.42 9.00
C VAL A 23 5.45 27.55 7.78
N GLN A 24 5.05 28.16 6.67
CA GLN A 24 5.04 27.46 5.37
C GLN A 24 6.33 27.78 4.60
N GLU A 25 7.48 27.64 5.22
CA GLU A 25 8.67 27.33 4.44
C GLU A 25 8.42 25.96 3.78
N ASP A 26 8.17 26.01 2.49
CA ASP A 26 8.32 24.91 1.55
C ASP A 26 9.65 24.20 1.85
N VAL A 27 9.63 23.25 2.77
CA VAL A 27 10.66 22.23 2.85
C VAL A 27 10.43 21.35 1.62
N ARG A 28 10.78 21.91 0.44
CA ARG A 28 10.97 21.09 -0.74
C ARG A 28 12.01 20.06 -0.35
N PRO A 29 11.67 18.77 -0.30
CA PRO A 29 12.69 17.78 -0.03
C PRO A 29 13.79 18.02 -1.07
N ILE A 30 14.98 18.34 -0.61
CA ILE A 30 16.16 18.45 -1.46
C ILE A 30 16.13 17.19 -2.31
N ALA A 31 16.02 17.33 -3.64
CA ALA A 31 15.99 16.25 -4.59
C ALA A 31 17.32 15.49 -4.51
N GLY A 32 17.47 14.70 -3.48
CA GLY A 32 18.62 13.87 -3.17
C GLY A 32 18.24 12.40 -3.33
N ILE A 33 19.23 11.56 -3.44
CA ILE A 33 19.18 10.10 -3.66
C ILE A 33 18.20 9.34 -2.71
N GLY A 34 17.64 9.99 -1.69
CA GLY A 34 16.74 9.42 -0.68
C GLY A 34 15.24 9.67 -0.91
N THR A 35 14.82 10.41 -1.93
CA THR A 35 13.41 10.78 -2.15
C THR A 35 12.67 9.86 -3.11
N LEU A 36 13.36 8.94 -3.80
CA LEU A 36 12.79 8.10 -4.84
C LEU A 36 12.77 6.63 -4.43
N VAL A 37 11.66 5.94 -4.69
CA VAL A 37 11.59 4.48 -4.56
C VAL A 37 12.37 3.86 -5.71
N PHE A 38 13.24 2.88 -5.40
CA PHE A 38 14.23 2.31 -6.32
C PHE A 38 15.17 3.34 -6.96
N GLY A 39 15.24 4.56 -6.42
CA GLY A 39 15.99 5.66 -7.05
C GLY A 39 15.41 6.16 -8.37
N LYS A 40 14.15 5.82 -8.70
CA LYS A 40 13.53 6.10 -10.01
C LYS A 40 12.16 6.78 -9.91
N TYR A 41 11.33 6.40 -8.91
CA TYR A 41 9.92 6.79 -8.87
C TYR A 41 9.65 7.73 -7.71
N ASP A 42 9.09 8.88 -8.00
CA ASP A 42 8.63 9.83 -6.99
C ASP A 42 7.29 9.35 -6.39
N VAL A 43 7.19 9.47 -5.08
CA VAL A 43 6.00 9.07 -4.32
C VAL A 43 5.24 10.26 -3.72
N SER A 44 5.74 11.48 -3.91
CA SER A 44 5.14 12.70 -3.35
C SER A 44 3.73 12.95 -3.87
N GLU A 45 3.48 12.58 -5.13
CA GLU A 45 2.20 12.78 -5.81
C GLU A 45 1.23 11.62 -5.66
N VAL A 46 1.68 10.53 -5.00
CA VAL A 46 0.86 9.31 -4.89
C VAL A 46 -0.23 9.50 -3.84
N THR A 47 -1.47 9.39 -4.27
CA THR A 47 -2.66 9.49 -3.43
C THR A 47 -3.31 8.12 -3.22
N CYS A 48 -4.01 7.95 -2.10
CA CYS A 48 -4.78 6.75 -1.80
C CYS A 48 -6.26 7.11 -1.72
N GLU A 49 -7.10 6.45 -2.51
CA GLU A 49 -8.55 6.67 -2.54
C GLU A 49 -9.21 6.31 -1.20
N ASP A 50 -8.69 5.30 -0.48
CA ASP A 50 -9.23 4.85 0.80
C ASP A 50 -8.46 5.47 1.98
N PRO A 51 -9.04 6.42 2.72
CA PRO A 51 -8.39 7.07 3.85
C PRO A 51 -8.09 6.08 4.99
N GLY A 52 -8.84 4.99 5.11
CA GLY A 52 -8.58 3.94 6.09
C GLY A 52 -7.29 3.18 5.81
N LEU A 53 -6.93 2.97 4.53
CA LEU A 53 -5.71 2.30 4.11
C LEU A 53 -4.51 3.26 4.04
N ALA A 54 -4.73 4.55 3.76
CA ALA A 54 -3.67 5.54 3.57
C ALA A 54 -2.67 5.54 4.75
N ARG A 55 -3.16 5.42 5.98
CA ARG A 55 -2.33 5.37 7.19
C ARG A 55 -1.40 4.14 7.26
N TYR A 56 -1.74 3.05 6.59
CA TYR A 56 -1.01 1.77 6.63
C TYR A 56 -0.19 1.52 5.37
N ILE A 57 -0.38 2.33 4.32
CA ILE A 57 0.41 2.32 3.09
C ILE A 57 1.61 3.23 3.31
N ASP A 58 2.73 2.64 3.73
CA ASP A 58 3.99 3.37 3.92
C ASP A 58 4.83 3.24 2.65
N LEU A 59 4.97 4.36 1.92
CA LEU A 59 5.77 4.48 0.71
C LEU A 59 7.12 5.13 1.06
N LYS A 60 7.95 4.43 1.83
CA LYS A 60 9.29 4.93 2.13
C LYS A 60 10.15 5.03 0.87
N THR A 61 10.75 6.20 0.73
CA THR A 61 11.70 6.51 -0.33
C THR A 61 13.05 5.84 -0.06
N VAL A 62 13.16 4.57 -0.40
CA VAL A 62 14.36 3.75 -0.20
C VAL A 62 14.77 3.14 -1.52
N GLY A 63 16.04 3.29 -1.90
CA GLY A 63 16.58 2.70 -3.12
C GLY A 63 16.51 1.17 -3.14
N ILE A 64 16.75 0.53 -2.00
CA ILE A 64 16.63 -0.93 -1.84
C ILE A 64 15.75 -1.21 -0.62
N PRO A 65 14.46 -1.57 -0.81
CA PRO A 65 13.53 -1.84 0.29
C PRO A 65 13.81 -3.19 0.97
N HIS A 66 14.84 -3.23 1.83
CA HIS A 66 15.25 -4.41 2.57
C HIS A 66 15.61 -4.08 4.02
N THR A 67 14.79 -4.47 4.98
CA THR A 67 14.96 -4.19 6.42
C THR A 67 15.59 -5.34 7.21
N GLY A 68 15.91 -6.47 6.58
CA GLY A 68 16.50 -7.64 7.26
C GLY A 68 15.59 -8.29 8.29
N GLY A 69 14.27 -8.04 8.26
CA GLY A 69 13.31 -8.66 9.19
C GLY A 69 13.21 -8.00 10.56
N ARG A 70 13.93 -6.90 10.83
CA ARG A 70 13.95 -6.21 12.13
C ARG A 70 12.57 -5.76 12.64
N HIS A 71 11.63 -5.53 11.73
CA HIS A 71 10.25 -5.18 12.05
C HIS A 71 9.50 -6.29 12.83
N ALA A 72 9.96 -7.54 12.74
CA ALA A 72 9.31 -8.67 13.41
C ALA A 72 9.44 -8.63 14.94
N ASN A 73 10.42 -7.91 15.47
CA ASN A 73 10.65 -7.77 16.91
C ASN A 73 9.70 -6.77 17.60
N LEU A 74 8.96 -5.99 16.83
CA LEU A 74 8.06 -4.96 17.34
C LEU A 74 6.61 -5.30 17.02
N TRP A 75 5.70 -5.08 17.98
CA TRP A 75 4.27 -5.18 17.77
C TRP A 75 3.84 -4.19 16.67
N PHE A 76 3.06 -4.67 15.70
CA PHE A 76 2.66 -3.89 14.52
C PHE A 76 3.82 -3.27 13.72
N GLY A 77 5.06 -3.73 13.93
CA GLY A 77 6.24 -3.23 13.21
C GLY A 77 6.11 -3.32 11.69
N LYS A 78 5.31 -4.27 11.19
CA LYS A 78 5.01 -4.40 9.76
C LYS A 78 4.26 -3.20 9.16
N SER A 79 3.54 -2.40 9.94
CA SER A 79 2.84 -1.21 9.44
C SER A 79 3.81 -0.07 9.08
N LYS A 80 4.99 -0.04 9.71
CA LYS A 80 6.06 0.91 9.43
C LYS A 80 7.02 0.43 8.33
N LEU A 81 6.73 -0.72 7.72
CA LEU A 81 7.52 -1.29 6.65
C LEU A 81 7.01 -0.78 5.30
N SER A 82 7.92 -0.45 4.38
CA SER A 82 7.54 -0.06 3.02
C SER A 82 6.61 -1.10 2.39
N VAL A 83 5.53 -0.64 1.78
CA VAL A 83 4.56 -1.50 1.07
C VAL A 83 5.23 -2.32 -0.03
N VAL A 84 6.24 -1.75 -0.69
CA VAL A 84 7.06 -2.43 -1.71
C VAL A 84 7.76 -3.66 -1.11
N GLU A 85 8.38 -3.52 0.07
CA GLU A 85 9.00 -4.65 0.76
C GLU A 85 7.97 -5.67 1.22
N ARG A 86 6.80 -5.22 1.71
CA ARG A 86 5.70 -6.12 2.10
C ARG A 86 5.21 -6.95 0.92
N TYR A 87 5.01 -6.33 -0.25
CA TYR A 87 4.63 -7.03 -1.47
C TYR A 87 5.69 -8.04 -1.92
N THR A 88 6.97 -7.62 -1.96
CA THR A 88 8.09 -8.51 -2.30
C THR A 88 8.18 -9.71 -1.35
N ASN A 89 7.96 -9.49 -0.05
CA ASN A 89 7.92 -10.58 0.93
C ASN A 89 6.75 -11.56 0.68
N LYS A 90 5.61 -11.10 0.15
CA LYS A 90 4.50 -11.97 -0.25
C LYS A 90 4.83 -12.75 -1.53
N LEU A 91 5.53 -12.14 -2.48
CA LEU A 91 6.00 -12.80 -3.69
C LEU A 91 6.96 -13.97 -3.42
N MET A 92 7.68 -13.97 -2.31
CA MET A 92 8.61 -15.05 -1.95
C MET A 92 7.97 -16.31 -1.37
N ARG A 93 6.67 -16.30 -1.07
CA ARG A 93 6.02 -17.38 -0.28
C ARG A 93 5.73 -18.66 -1.04
N THR A 94 5.85 -18.70 -2.34
CA THR A 94 5.63 -19.91 -3.16
C THR A 94 6.91 -20.64 -3.45
N GLY A 95 6.84 -21.99 -3.58
CA GLY A 95 7.99 -22.88 -3.64
C GLY A 95 9.11 -22.47 -4.61
N LYS A 96 8.79 -22.02 -5.83
CA LYS A 96 9.76 -21.59 -6.83
C LYS A 96 10.56 -20.33 -6.44
N TYR A 97 9.93 -19.43 -5.69
CA TYR A 97 10.46 -18.11 -5.33
C TYR A 97 10.82 -18.00 -3.85
N THR A 98 10.68 -19.06 -3.08
CA THR A 98 10.99 -19.09 -1.64
C THR A 98 12.41 -18.64 -1.37
N GLY A 99 12.57 -17.65 -0.49
CA GLY A 99 13.87 -17.09 -0.10
C GLY A 99 14.59 -16.22 -1.14
N LYS A 100 14.08 -16.11 -2.37
CA LYS A 100 14.70 -15.35 -3.46
C LYS A 100 14.28 -13.89 -3.47
N LYS A 101 14.49 -13.16 -2.36
CA LYS A 101 14.02 -11.78 -2.18
C LYS A 101 14.58 -10.83 -3.24
N MET A 102 15.87 -10.88 -3.51
CA MET A 102 16.50 -9.99 -4.50
C MET A 102 15.95 -10.23 -5.92
N GLY A 103 15.74 -11.50 -6.29
CA GLY A 103 15.12 -11.84 -7.57
C GLY A 103 13.68 -11.38 -7.70
N ALA A 104 12.88 -11.50 -6.62
CA ALA A 104 11.51 -11.02 -6.60
C ALA A 104 11.44 -9.48 -6.64
N MET A 105 12.37 -8.80 -5.95
CA MET A 105 12.48 -7.34 -5.94
C MET A 105 12.84 -6.81 -7.34
N LYS A 106 13.85 -7.41 -7.99
CA LYS A 106 14.21 -7.05 -9.36
C LYS A 106 13.08 -7.28 -10.35
N ALA A 107 12.36 -8.41 -10.24
CA ALA A 107 11.20 -8.68 -11.08
C ALA A 107 10.07 -7.65 -10.87
N PHE A 108 9.88 -7.17 -9.64
CA PHE A 108 8.92 -6.11 -9.34
C PHE A 108 9.38 -4.75 -9.88
N GLU A 109 10.65 -4.38 -9.71
CA GLU A 109 11.23 -3.16 -10.29
C GLU A 109 11.08 -3.13 -11.82
N ASP A 110 11.44 -4.24 -12.49
CA ASP A 110 11.28 -4.39 -13.94
C ASP A 110 9.80 -4.33 -14.36
N ALA A 111 8.88 -4.80 -13.52
CA ALA A 111 7.44 -4.73 -13.78
C ALA A 111 6.93 -3.29 -13.68
N LEU A 112 7.37 -2.51 -12.68
CA LEU A 112 7.02 -1.10 -12.55
C LEU A 112 7.51 -0.29 -13.77
N ALA A 113 8.71 -0.57 -14.27
CA ALA A 113 9.20 0.07 -15.49
C ALA A 113 8.32 -0.24 -16.72
N GLU A 114 7.84 -1.47 -16.84
CA GLU A 114 6.94 -1.86 -17.93
C GLU A 114 5.54 -1.22 -17.77
N ILE A 115 5.03 -1.07 -16.54
CA ILE A 115 3.78 -0.36 -16.26
C ILE A 115 3.91 1.12 -16.65
N ALA A 116 5.01 1.79 -16.28
CA ALA A 116 5.27 3.17 -16.65
C ALA A 116 5.25 3.36 -18.18
N ASN A 117 5.90 2.45 -18.91
CA ASN A 117 5.93 2.50 -20.38
C ASN A 117 4.56 2.26 -21.02
N LYS A 118 3.69 1.41 -20.40
CA LYS A 118 2.37 1.10 -20.95
C LYS A 118 1.30 2.12 -20.62
N THR A 119 1.37 2.74 -19.43
CA THR A 119 0.33 3.65 -18.94
C THR A 119 0.70 5.11 -19.08
N GLY A 120 2.00 5.45 -19.15
CA GLY A 120 2.49 6.83 -19.10
C GLY A 120 2.27 7.52 -17.75
N GLN A 121 1.76 6.81 -16.75
CA GLN A 121 1.49 7.30 -15.40
C GLN A 121 2.56 6.84 -14.41
N ASN A 122 2.58 7.45 -13.23
CA ASN A 122 3.45 7.00 -12.15
C ASN A 122 3.08 5.54 -11.75
N PRO A 123 3.99 4.56 -11.93
CA PRO A 123 3.67 3.16 -11.66
C PRO A 123 3.39 2.89 -10.17
N MET A 124 3.87 3.76 -9.28
CA MET A 124 3.55 3.67 -7.84
C MET A 124 2.09 4.01 -7.57
N GLN A 125 1.49 4.97 -8.32
CA GLN A 125 0.06 5.25 -8.25
C GLN A 125 -0.76 4.03 -8.67
N VAL A 126 -0.43 3.43 -9.82
CA VAL A 126 -1.11 2.21 -10.30
C VAL A 126 -1.03 1.06 -9.27
N PHE A 127 0.10 0.94 -8.58
CA PHE A 127 0.28 -0.06 -7.54
C PHE A 127 -0.60 0.22 -6.31
N VAL A 128 -0.69 1.48 -5.86
CA VAL A 128 -1.55 1.88 -4.73
C VAL A 128 -3.02 1.70 -5.08
N ASP A 129 -3.45 2.10 -6.27
CA ASP A 129 -4.83 1.90 -6.75
C ASP A 129 -5.21 0.42 -6.79
N ALA A 130 -4.29 -0.43 -7.29
CA ALA A 130 -4.49 -1.87 -7.28
C ALA A 130 -4.68 -2.44 -5.86
N ILE A 131 -3.94 -1.92 -4.87
CA ILE A 131 -4.09 -2.31 -3.46
C ILE A 131 -5.43 -1.85 -2.91
N CYS A 132 -5.82 -0.59 -3.14
CA CYS A 132 -7.07 -0.03 -2.63
C CYS A 132 -8.28 -0.81 -3.15
N ARG A 133 -8.28 -1.14 -4.44
CA ARG A 133 -9.38 -1.89 -5.06
C ARG A 133 -9.40 -3.38 -4.71
N ALA A 134 -8.24 -3.99 -4.43
CA ALA A 134 -8.12 -5.39 -4.02
C ALA A 134 -8.36 -5.63 -2.52
N ALA A 135 -8.52 -4.58 -1.72
CA ALA A 135 -8.69 -4.68 -0.28
C ALA A 135 -10.15 -4.99 0.10
N PRO A 136 -10.47 -6.15 0.72
CA PRO A 136 -11.83 -6.50 1.12
C PRO A 136 -12.29 -5.63 2.29
N MET A 137 -13.57 -5.24 2.30
CA MET A 137 -14.18 -4.52 3.41
C MET A 137 -14.61 -5.45 4.54
N GLU A 138 -15.19 -6.59 4.18
CA GLU A 138 -15.78 -7.55 5.09
C GLU A 138 -15.13 -8.93 4.96
N GLU A 139 -15.15 -9.68 6.05
CA GLU A 139 -14.71 -11.07 6.07
C GLU A 139 -15.56 -11.90 7.03
N ILE A 140 -15.42 -13.24 6.96
CA ILE A 140 -16.13 -14.14 7.86
C ILE A 140 -15.23 -14.57 9.01
N THR A 141 -15.77 -14.45 10.21
CA THR A 141 -15.20 -15.04 11.43
C THR A 141 -16.10 -16.17 11.93
N ARG A 142 -15.50 -17.25 12.38
CA ARG A 142 -16.21 -18.36 13.01
C ARG A 142 -16.22 -18.18 14.51
N ILE A 143 -17.40 -17.96 15.08
CA ILE A 143 -17.60 -17.88 16.51
C ILE A 143 -18.01 -19.25 17.03
N LYS A 144 -17.30 -19.76 18.05
CA LYS A 144 -17.61 -21.06 18.66
C LYS A 144 -18.46 -20.84 19.91
N PHE A 145 -19.63 -21.45 19.93
CA PHE A 145 -20.49 -21.56 21.11
C PHE A 145 -20.54 -23.05 21.51
N GLY A 146 -19.68 -23.46 22.46
CA GLY A 146 -19.53 -24.88 22.81
C GLY A 146 -19.02 -25.69 21.61
N ALA A 147 -19.78 -26.70 21.22
CA ALA A 147 -19.44 -27.58 20.09
C ALA A 147 -19.87 -27.02 18.72
N VAL A 148 -20.71 -25.98 18.69
CA VAL A 148 -21.24 -25.39 17.43
C VAL A 148 -20.36 -24.23 16.98
N SER A 149 -20.00 -24.24 15.69
CA SER A 149 -19.24 -23.14 15.05
C SER A 149 -20.16 -22.40 14.08
N GLN A 150 -20.47 -21.13 14.38
CA GLN A 150 -21.34 -20.31 13.55
C GLN A 150 -20.51 -19.26 12.81
N PRO A 151 -20.63 -19.15 11.47
CA PRO A 151 -20.02 -18.08 10.71
C PRO A 151 -20.73 -16.75 10.96
N LYS A 152 -19.98 -15.67 11.15
CA LYS A 152 -20.51 -14.31 11.30
C LYS A 152 -19.71 -13.35 10.45
N ALA A 153 -20.37 -12.48 9.72
CA ALA A 153 -19.75 -11.38 8.99
C ALA A 153 -19.20 -10.34 9.97
N VAL A 154 -17.98 -9.88 9.72
CA VAL A 154 -17.29 -8.85 10.48
C VAL A 154 -16.52 -7.92 9.55
N ASP A 155 -16.38 -6.64 9.95
CA ASP A 155 -15.56 -5.69 9.23
C ASP A 155 -14.08 -6.03 9.41
N SER A 156 -13.32 -5.96 8.33
CA SER A 156 -11.88 -6.21 8.35
C SER A 156 -11.12 -4.97 8.81
N SER A 157 -10.18 -5.11 9.75
CA SER A 157 -9.31 -4.00 10.14
C SER A 157 -8.44 -3.53 8.95
N PRO A 158 -8.13 -2.22 8.83
CA PRO A 158 -7.35 -1.71 7.69
C PRO A 158 -6.00 -2.40 7.49
N ALA A 159 -5.29 -2.71 8.58
CA ALA A 159 -4.03 -3.45 8.51
C ALA A 159 -4.19 -4.85 7.90
N ARG A 160 -5.31 -5.53 8.19
CA ARG A 160 -5.63 -6.86 7.66
C ARG A 160 -6.10 -6.77 6.21
N ARG A 161 -6.91 -5.76 5.87
CA ARG A 161 -7.33 -5.46 4.49
C ARG A 161 -6.12 -5.33 3.57
N LEU A 162 -5.12 -4.53 3.99
CA LEU A 162 -3.86 -4.38 3.25
C LEU A 162 -3.08 -5.69 3.13
N ASP A 163 -3.00 -6.50 4.19
CA ASP A 163 -2.30 -7.79 4.15
C ASP A 163 -2.96 -8.78 3.18
N ILE A 164 -4.30 -8.82 3.13
CA ILE A 164 -5.07 -9.68 2.22
C ILE A 164 -4.89 -9.22 0.78
N ALA A 165 -5.01 -7.91 0.51
CA ALA A 165 -4.79 -7.35 -0.82
C ALA A 165 -3.40 -7.71 -1.38
N LEU A 166 -2.34 -7.43 -0.60
CA LEU A 166 -0.97 -7.77 -1.00
C LEU A 166 -0.76 -9.28 -1.20
N LYS A 167 -1.40 -10.13 -0.37
CA LYS A 167 -1.35 -11.58 -0.52
C LYS A 167 -2.00 -12.03 -1.83
N ASN A 168 -3.19 -11.51 -2.13
CA ASN A 168 -3.96 -11.92 -3.30
C ASN A 168 -3.30 -11.43 -4.60
N LEU A 169 -2.81 -10.18 -4.65
CA LEU A 169 -2.04 -9.65 -5.78
C LEU A 169 -0.78 -10.49 -6.06
N ALA A 170 -0.05 -10.86 -5.00
CA ALA A 170 1.13 -11.69 -5.15
C ALA A 170 0.78 -13.12 -5.61
N ALA A 171 -0.30 -13.70 -5.07
CA ALA A 171 -0.77 -15.04 -5.46
C ALA A 171 -1.23 -15.09 -6.92
N GLY A 172 -1.94 -14.05 -7.39
CA GLY A 172 -2.35 -13.93 -8.79
C GLY A 172 -1.16 -13.88 -9.74
N ALA A 173 -0.16 -13.04 -9.44
CA ALA A 173 1.05 -12.95 -10.23
C ALA A 173 1.83 -14.28 -10.28
N GLN A 174 1.92 -14.99 -9.16
CA GLN A 174 2.61 -16.28 -9.07
C GLN A 174 1.85 -17.42 -9.74
N GLY A 175 0.53 -17.46 -9.55
CA GLY A 175 -0.34 -18.46 -10.17
C GLY A 175 -0.23 -18.45 -11.70
N GLY A 176 -0.16 -17.25 -12.29
CA GLY A 176 0.04 -17.08 -13.71
C GLY A 176 1.40 -17.53 -14.25
N THR A 177 2.42 -17.69 -13.38
CA THR A 177 3.74 -18.19 -13.80
C THR A 177 3.86 -19.71 -13.76
N PHE A 178 2.98 -20.39 -13.03
CA PHE A 178 3.06 -21.83 -12.87
C PHE A 178 2.67 -22.54 -14.17
N LYS A 179 3.53 -23.45 -14.64
CA LYS A 179 3.39 -24.18 -15.91
C LYS A 179 3.12 -23.28 -17.14
N SER A 180 3.55 -22.01 -17.11
CA SER A 180 3.38 -21.05 -18.19
C SER A 180 4.72 -20.59 -18.75
N LYS A 181 4.74 -20.16 -20.02
CA LYS A 181 5.90 -19.49 -20.65
C LYS A 181 6.08 -18.05 -20.18
N ARG A 182 5.09 -17.49 -19.48
CA ARG A 182 5.12 -16.09 -19.01
C ARG A 182 6.08 -15.92 -17.84
N THR A 183 6.82 -14.83 -17.85
CA THR A 183 7.73 -14.46 -16.76
C THR A 183 6.93 -13.90 -15.58
N LEU A 184 7.53 -13.93 -14.37
CA LEU A 184 6.94 -13.31 -13.18
C LEU A 184 6.68 -11.83 -13.41
N LYS A 185 7.61 -11.10 -14.03
CA LYS A 185 7.49 -9.70 -14.42
C LYS A 185 6.19 -9.43 -15.19
N GLN A 186 5.96 -10.18 -16.29
CA GLN A 186 4.77 -10.01 -17.12
C GLN A 186 3.47 -10.27 -16.37
N ASN A 187 3.45 -11.26 -15.49
CA ASN A 187 2.26 -11.57 -14.69
C ASN A 187 2.00 -10.53 -13.61
N ILE A 188 3.04 -9.95 -12.98
CA ILE A 188 2.88 -8.81 -12.07
C ILE A 188 2.27 -7.62 -12.82
N VAL A 189 2.78 -7.27 -14.00
CA VAL A 189 2.23 -6.18 -14.83
C VAL A 189 0.76 -6.41 -15.14
N ASN A 190 0.42 -7.61 -15.62
CA ASN A 190 -0.95 -7.93 -15.99
C ASN A 190 -1.90 -7.89 -14.78
N GLU A 191 -1.49 -8.44 -13.65
CA GLU A 191 -2.30 -8.45 -12.43
C GLU A 191 -2.51 -7.04 -11.88
N LEU A 192 -1.46 -6.22 -11.79
CA LEU A 192 -1.57 -4.85 -11.29
C LEU A 192 -2.41 -3.95 -12.19
N LEU A 193 -2.24 -4.05 -13.52
CA LEU A 193 -3.04 -3.26 -14.46
C LEU A 193 -4.52 -3.65 -14.46
N LYS A 194 -4.86 -4.92 -14.26
CA LYS A 194 -6.23 -5.37 -14.13
C LYS A 194 -6.83 -4.95 -12.79
N ALA A 195 -6.07 -5.16 -11.71
CA ALA A 195 -6.51 -4.80 -10.36
C ALA A 195 -6.71 -3.28 -10.21
N SER A 196 -5.84 -2.45 -10.80
CA SER A 196 -5.98 -0.98 -10.77
C SER A 196 -7.20 -0.47 -11.52
N LYS A 197 -7.74 -1.25 -12.47
CA LYS A 197 -9.00 -0.95 -13.17
C LYS A 197 -10.23 -1.55 -12.48
N GLY A 198 -10.03 -2.41 -11.47
CA GLY A 198 -11.12 -3.14 -10.84
C GLY A 198 -11.69 -4.28 -11.69
N ASP A 199 -10.91 -4.81 -12.63
CA ASP A 199 -11.35 -5.86 -13.54
C ASP A 199 -11.46 -7.20 -12.79
N VAL A 200 -12.61 -7.85 -12.88
CA VAL A 200 -12.93 -9.17 -12.26
C VAL A 200 -12.00 -10.28 -12.78
N THR A 201 -11.37 -10.10 -13.93
CA THR A 201 -10.39 -11.08 -14.46
C THR A 201 -9.06 -11.07 -13.67
N SER A 202 -8.84 -10.09 -12.77
CA SER A 202 -7.76 -10.11 -11.78
C SER A 202 -8.07 -11.14 -10.69
N TYR A 203 -7.07 -11.94 -10.35
CA TYR A 203 -7.19 -12.90 -9.24
C TYR A 203 -7.50 -12.22 -7.92
N ALA A 204 -6.88 -11.05 -7.67
CA ALA A 204 -7.06 -10.32 -6.42
C ALA A 204 -8.48 -9.78 -6.26
N ILE A 205 -9.05 -9.20 -7.34
CA ILE A 205 -10.43 -8.68 -7.35
C ILE A 205 -11.43 -9.86 -7.21
N ALA A 206 -11.26 -10.92 -8.00
CA ALA A 206 -12.14 -12.08 -7.89
C ALA A 206 -12.15 -12.70 -6.48
N LYS A 207 -11.00 -12.70 -5.79
CA LYS A 207 -10.91 -13.18 -4.40
C LYS A 207 -11.50 -12.21 -3.39
N LYS A 208 -11.44 -10.91 -3.63
CA LYS A 208 -12.15 -9.90 -2.84
C LYS A 208 -13.66 -10.13 -2.95
N ASP A 209 -14.19 -10.18 -4.17
CA ASP A 209 -15.62 -10.35 -4.43
C ASP A 209 -16.16 -11.67 -3.85
N GLU A 210 -15.37 -12.75 -3.92
CA GLU A 210 -15.69 -14.03 -3.28
C GLU A 210 -15.84 -13.89 -1.76
N LEU A 211 -14.87 -13.22 -1.09
CA LEU A 211 -14.90 -13.01 0.35
C LEU A 211 -16.11 -12.16 0.79
N GLU A 212 -16.35 -11.05 0.10
CA GLU A 212 -17.46 -10.15 0.40
C GLU A 212 -18.83 -10.81 0.14
N ARG A 213 -18.95 -11.61 -0.93
CA ARG A 213 -20.15 -12.39 -1.20
C ARG A 213 -20.44 -13.41 -0.12
N ILE A 214 -19.41 -14.12 0.38
CA ILE A 214 -19.57 -15.09 1.46
C ILE A 214 -19.92 -14.36 2.77
N ALA A 215 -19.32 -13.18 3.03
CA ALA A 215 -19.64 -12.36 4.19
C ALA A 215 -21.10 -11.89 4.15
N ALA A 216 -21.56 -11.42 3.00
CA ALA A 216 -22.95 -11.02 2.82
C ALA A 216 -23.96 -12.15 3.11
N SER A 217 -23.62 -13.41 2.81
CA SER A 217 -24.47 -14.57 3.10
C SER A 217 -24.47 -14.99 4.58
N ALA A 218 -23.53 -14.48 5.39
CA ALA A 218 -23.37 -14.81 6.80
C ALA A 218 -23.83 -13.67 7.75
N ARG A 219 -24.51 -12.67 7.22
CA ARG A 219 -25.12 -11.57 7.97
C ARG A 219 -26.38 -12.02 8.73
#